data_c6390422ad67cbbcd6468214ea54549a
#
_entry.id   c6390422ad67cbbcd6468214ea54549a
#
_cell.length_a   1.000
_cell.length_b   1.000
_cell.length_c   1.000
_cell.angle_alpha   90.00
_cell.angle_beta   90.00
_cell.angle_gamma   90.00
#
_symmetry.space_group_name_H-M   'P 1'
#
loop_
_entity.id
_entity.type
_entity.pdbx_description
1 polymer ?
#
loop_
_entity_poly.entity_id
_entity_poly.type
_entity_poly.pdbx_seq_one_letter_code
_entity_poly.pdbx_strand_id
1 'polypeptide(L)' 'MRDGGPMAESQLSELRNMRVLLEEARVLTRNLAYHRRVRLEAVIGRALEEVDRHIEELRREGRS' A
#
# COMPACT_ATOMS: atom_id res chain seq x y z
N MET A 1 -13.14 -19.93 -13.55
CA MET A 1 -12.66 -19.46 -13.31
C MET A 1 -12.24 -19.15 -12.69
N ARG A 2 -12.19 -19.06 -12.14
CA ARG A 2 -11.70 -18.56 -11.55
C ARG A 2 -10.94 -17.86 -11.58
N ASP A 3 -11.00 -17.65 -11.66
CA ASP A 3 -10.28 -16.79 -12.04
C ASP A 3 -9.62 -15.95 -11.32
N GLY A 4 -9.89 -15.63 -10.74
CA GLY A 4 -9.36 -14.71 -9.90
C GLY A 4 -8.42 -15.21 -8.89
N GLY A 5 -8.30 -16.49 -8.64
CA GLY A 5 -7.45 -17.03 -7.61
C GLY A 5 -5.99 -16.62 -7.72
N PRO A 6 -5.29 -17.08 -8.76
CA PRO A 6 -3.89 -16.72 -8.91
C PRO A 6 -3.70 -15.23 -9.14
N MET A 7 -4.61 -14.60 -9.86
CA MET A 7 -4.51 -13.18 -10.11
C MET A 7 -4.69 -12.38 -8.86
N ALA A 8 -5.65 -12.76 -8.03
CA ALA A 8 -5.88 -12.06 -6.78
C ALA A 8 -4.67 -12.18 -5.85
N GLU A 9 -4.07 -13.37 -5.80
CA GLU A 9 -2.89 -13.55 -4.98
C GLU A 9 -1.71 -12.72 -5.49
N SER A 10 -1.58 -12.66 -6.81
CA SER A 10 -0.53 -11.84 -7.39
C SER A 10 -0.72 -10.37 -7.03
N GLN A 11 -1.96 -9.90 -7.12
CA GLN A 11 -2.25 -8.52 -6.77
C GLN A 11 -2.03 -8.26 -5.28
N LEU A 12 -2.43 -9.20 -4.42
CA LEU A 12 -2.18 -9.05 -3.00
C LEU A 12 -0.69 -8.97 -2.70
N SER A 13 0.08 -9.81 -3.36
CA SER A 13 1.53 -9.80 -3.17
C SER A 13 2.11 -8.46 -3.56
N GLU A 14 1.68 -7.92 -4.72
CA GLU A 14 2.17 -6.64 -5.16
C GLU A 14 1.77 -5.51 -4.22
N LEU A 15 0.52 -5.54 -3.74
CA LEU A 15 0.07 -4.51 -2.82
C LEU A 15 0.85 -4.57 -1.51
N ARG A 16 1.14 -5.76 -1.02
CA ARG A 16 1.94 -5.89 0.20
C ARG A 16 3.35 -5.39 -0.02
N ASN A 17 3.93 -5.64 -1.19
CA ASN A 17 5.25 -5.11 -1.52
C ASN A 17 5.21 -3.59 -1.57
N MET A 18 4.18 -3.03 -2.19
CA MET A 18 4.03 -1.59 -2.23
C MET A 18 3.94 -1.01 -0.82
N ARG A 19 3.21 -1.71 0.06
CA ARG A 19 3.07 -1.23 1.42
C ARG A 19 4.42 -1.16 2.12
N VAL A 20 5.24 -2.18 1.95
CA VAL A 20 6.57 -2.18 2.55
C VAL A 20 7.40 -1.02 2.02
N LEU A 21 7.37 -0.80 0.70
CA LEU A 21 8.15 0.28 0.11
C LEU A 21 7.66 1.64 0.57
N LEU A 22 6.35 1.80 0.72
CA LEU A 22 5.80 3.06 1.21
C LEU A 22 6.22 3.31 2.66
N GLU A 23 6.24 2.26 3.49
CA GLU A 23 6.71 2.42 4.85
C GLU A 23 8.18 2.82 4.88
N GLU A 24 8.99 2.24 4.01
CA GLU A 24 10.39 2.63 3.93
C GLU A 24 10.54 4.06 3.48
N ALA A 25 9.74 4.46 2.49
CA ALA A 25 9.76 5.85 2.04
C ALA A 25 9.39 6.80 3.17
N ARG A 26 8.42 6.40 3.98
CA ARG A 26 8.00 7.22 5.11
C ARG A 26 9.14 7.45 6.09
N VAL A 27 9.89 6.39 6.36
CA VAL A 27 11.05 6.52 7.25
C VAL A 27 12.08 7.48 6.67
N LEU A 28 12.29 7.41 5.35
CA LEU A 28 13.26 8.27 4.70
C LEU A 28 12.90 9.74 4.79
N THR A 29 11.62 10.07 4.93
CA THR A 29 11.24 11.48 5.03
C THR A 29 11.87 12.16 6.24
N ARG A 30 12.28 11.40 7.24
CA ARG A 30 12.90 11.96 8.42
C ARG A 30 14.19 12.69 8.10
N ASN A 31 14.82 12.39 6.98
CA ASN A 31 16.08 13.02 6.58
C ASN A 31 15.85 14.34 5.86
N LEU A 32 14.61 14.72 5.65
CA LEU A 32 14.27 15.92 4.88
C LEU A 32 14.00 17.10 5.80
N ALA A 33 14.08 18.30 5.23
CA ALA A 33 13.69 19.50 5.95
C ALA A 33 12.22 19.37 6.40
N TYR A 34 11.90 20.03 7.53
CA TYR A 34 10.62 19.84 8.18
C TYR A 34 9.44 20.05 7.25
N HIS A 35 9.45 21.11 6.46
CA HIS A 35 8.30 21.41 5.62
C HIS A 35 8.09 20.37 4.52
N ARG A 36 9.19 19.80 4.03
CA ARG A 36 9.09 18.73 3.03
C ARG A 36 8.64 17.42 3.67
N ARG A 37 9.16 17.14 4.85
CA ARG A 37 8.80 15.93 5.56
C ARG A 37 7.30 15.88 5.84
N VAL A 38 6.75 16.98 6.35
CA VAL A 38 5.34 17.02 6.71
C VAL A 38 4.46 16.73 5.50
N ARG A 39 4.79 17.36 4.37
CA ARG A 39 3.99 17.16 3.15
C ARG A 39 4.08 15.74 2.62
N LEU A 40 5.30 15.21 2.58
CA LEU A 40 5.50 13.89 2.00
C LEU A 40 4.95 12.80 2.91
N GLU A 41 5.07 12.96 4.21
CA GLU A 41 4.46 12.00 5.12
C GLU A 41 2.95 11.95 4.94
N ALA A 42 2.33 13.10 4.72
CA ALA A 42 0.89 13.12 4.51
C ALA A 42 0.50 12.36 3.23
N VAL A 43 1.25 12.56 2.15
CA VAL A 43 0.98 11.88 0.90
C VAL A 43 1.19 10.37 1.04
N ILE A 44 2.30 9.99 1.66
CA ILE A 44 2.61 8.58 1.85
C ILE A 44 1.57 7.93 2.75
N GLY A 45 1.13 8.64 3.80
CA GLY A 45 0.08 8.12 4.67
C GLY A 45 -1.20 7.83 3.93
N ARG A 46 -1.60 8.74 3.03
CA ARG A 46 -2.80 8.48 2.24
C ARG A 46 -2.59 7.32 1.27
N ALA A 47 -1.39 7.22 0.70
CA ALA A 47 -1.10 6.09 -0.18
C ALA A 47 -1.18 4.77 0.57
N LEU A 48 -0.69 4.74 1.82
CA LEU A 48 -0.79 3.54 2.64
C LEU A 48 -2.24 3.18 2.91
N GLU A 49 -3.07 4.18 3.21
CA GLU A 49 -4.49 3.92 3.43
C GLU A 49 -5.15 3.35 2.18
N GLU A 50 -4.77 3.88 1.04
CA GLU A 50 -5.33 3.40 -0.22
C GLU A 50 -4.91 1.96 -0.49
N VAL A 51 -3.63 1.66 -0.26
CA VAL A 51 -3.15 0.29 -0.44
C VAL A 51 -3.88 -0.67 0.49
N ASP A 52 -4.06 -0.28 1.76
CA ASP A 52 -4.76 -1.13 2.72
C ASP A 52 -6.21 -1.38 2.30
N ARG A 53 -6.85 -0.36 1.73
CA ARG A 53 -8.22 -0.52 1.25
C ARG A 53 -8.29 -1.54 0.13
N HIS A 54 -7.36 -1.48 -0.80
CA HIS A 54 -7.35 -2.42 -1.91
C HIS A 54 -7.06 -3.84 -1.44
N ILE A 55 -6.18 -3.99 -0.45
CA ILE A 55 -5.92 -5.30 0.12
C ILE A 55 -7.21 -5.87 0.72
N GLU A 56 -7.94 -5.06 1.47
CA GLU A 56 -9.19 -5.52 2.07
C GLU A 56 -10.22 -5.89 1.02
N GLU A 57 -10.30 -5.11 -0.05
CA GLU A 57 -11.25 -5.42 -1.11
C GLU A 57 -10.94 -6.76 -1.76
N LEU A 58 -9.66 -7.00 -2.04
CA LEU A 58 -9.28 -8.27 -2.65
C LEU A 58 -9.56 -9.45 -1.72
N ARG A 59 -9.33 -9.26 -0.43
CA ARG A 59 -9.60 -10.33 0.53
C ARG A 59 -11.08 -10.65 0.58
N ARG A 60 -11.93 -9.63 0.54
CA ARG A 60 -13.37 -9.85 0.53
C ARG A 60 -13.81 -10.54 -0.75
N GLU A 61 -13.26 -10.12 -1.88
CA GLU A 61 -13.59 -10.76 -3.15
C GLU A 61 -13.20 -12.23 -3.13
N GLY A 62 -12.05 -12.53 -2.55
CA GLY A 62 -11.60 -13.90 -2.48
C GLY A 62 -12.47 -14.78 -1.61
N ARG A 63 -13.20 -14.20 -0.68
CA ARG A 63 -14.07 -14.98 0.20
C ARG A 63 -15.39 -15.30 -0.41
N SER A 64 -15.87 -14.45 -1.28
CA SER A 64 -17.17 -14.71 -1.88
C SER A 64 -17.07 -15.68 -3.02
#